data_03787bb3d951672d8443a2e9708cae9f
#
_entry.id   03787bb3d951672d8443a2e9708cae9f
#
_cell.length_a   1.000
_cell.length_b   1.000
_cell.length_c   1.000
_cell.angle_alpha   90.00
_cell.angle_beta   90.00
_cell.angle_gamma   90.00
#
_symmetry.space_group_name_H-M   'P 1'
#
loop_
_entity.id
_entity.type
_entity.pdbx_description
1 polymer ?
#
loop_
_entity_poly.entity_id
_entity_poly.type
_entity_poly.pdbx_seq_one_letter_code
_entity_poly.pdbx_strand_id
1 'polypeptide(L)'
;LDVHGVSLTQNGVTTKLNPVAFNLEWREDGGPGTTSYSVDIAQKTVYLFGDFDDEAVTATIDYTIVDGVQRYADQGELYWQFVGAPWAEDSDNVTLTVNLPVPAGDGAANGTGANSAVVAGETVRAWGHGPLDANVTIDEANNPVVYTVPSVKSGQFAEARILFPASWLSAVKGTDVNAHPNEQRLEQALTDEQRWADQANASRMGQLITLGVSLLIGVLALIWGFWTFRKYGKELKPTFTDKYWRDEPVPGVHPAVIGRLIRFDAESSDDFVTTIMRLVDLGAIHLNLGSYDVAGFRGSKQVTDYYL
;
A
#
# COMPACT_ATOMS: atom_id res chain seq x y z
N LEU A 1 18.08 11.56 -24.41
CA LEU A 1 16.96 10.68 -24.72
C LEU A 1 16.60 10.86 -26.19
N ASP A 2 16.63 9.79 -26.96
CA ASP A 2 16.24 9.79 -28.38
C ASP A 2 15.15 8.70 -28.55
N VAL A 3 13.93 9.09 -28.87
CA VAL A 3 12.78 8.21 -29.00
C VAL A 3 12.62 7.81 -30.47
N HIS A 4 12.71 6.53 -30.76
CA HIS A 4 12.67 5.98 -32.12
C HIS A 4 11.26 5.58 -32.57
N GLY A 5 10.41 5.18 -31.62
CA GLY A 5 9.05 4.78 -31.92
C GLY A 5 8.19 4.62 -30.67
N VAL A 6 6.91 4.87 -30.85
CA VAL A 6 5.90 4.68 -29.80
C VAL A 6 4.70 3.97 -30.42
N SER A 7 4.15 3.00 -29.72
CA SER A 7 2.91 2.33 -30.09
C SER A 7 2.02 2.08 -28.88
N LEU A 8 0.71 2.05 -29.10
CA LEU A 8 -0.31 1.67 -28.14
C LEU A 8 -1.00 0.40 -28.60
N THR A 9 -1.15 -0.55 -27.69
CA THR A 9 -1.97 -1.75 -27.93
C THR A 9 -3.20 -1.68 -27.02
N GLN A 10 -4.37 -1.65 -27.65
CA GLN A 10 -5.68 -1.50 -27.04
C GLN A 10 -6.62 -2.53 -27.67
N ASN A 11 -7.33 -3.31 -26.86
CA ASN A 11 -8.23 -4.38 -27.35
C ASN A 11 -7.58 -5.34 -28.37
N GLY A 12 -6.28 -5.63 -28.21
CA GLY A 12 -5.51 -6.51 -29.11
C GLY A 12 -5.09 -5.85 -30.43
N VAL A 13 -5.40 -4.58 -30.66
CA VAL A 13 -4.98 -3.82 -31.86
C VAL A 13 -3.81 -2.92 -31.47
N THR A 14 -2.69 -3.05 -32.19
CA THR A 14 -1.50 -2.21 -32.00
C THR A 14 -1.51 -1.08 -33.04
N THR A 15 -1.50 0.15 -32.55
CA THR A 15 -1.43 1.37 -33.34
C THR A 15 -0.11 2.07 -33.12
N LYS A 16 0.64 2.35 -34.18
CA LYS A 16 1.86 3.15 -34.12
C LYS A 16 1.47 4.64 -34.05
N LEU A 17 2.06 5.35 -33.07
CA LEU A 17 1.83 6.78 -32.89
C LEU A 17 2.76 7.62 -33.77
N ASN A 18 2.31 8.79 -34.18
CA ASN A 18 3.05 9.75 -34.98
C ASN A 18 3.73 10.79 -34.05
N PRO A 19 5.00 11.12 -34.25
CA PRO A 19 5.67 12.15 -33.48
C PRO A 19 5.13 13.54 -33.82
N VAL A 20 4.89 14.35 -32.80
CA VAL A 20 4.53 15.77 -32.92
C VAL A 20 5.42 16.62 -32.02
N ALA A 21 5.69 17.87 -32.46
CA ALA A 21 6.51 18.77 -31.67
C ALA A 21 5.87 19.04 -30.31
N PHE A 22 6.68 19.11 -29.27
CA PHE A 22 6.18 19.38 -27.92
C PHE A 22 5.62 20.80 -27.81
N ASN A 23 4.41 20.93 -27.23
CA ASN A 23 3.76 22.21 -26.96
C ASN A 23 2.99 22.12 -25.63
N LEU A 24 3.28 23.02 -24.69
CA LEU A 24 2.61 23.09 -23.39
C LEU A 24 1.12 23.51 -23.49
N GLU A 25 0.75 24.20 -24.57
CA GLU A 25 -0.63 24.68 -24.79
C GLU A 25 -1.65 23.54 -24.96
N TRP A 26 -1.21 22.31 -25.24
CA TRP A 26 -2.11 21.15 -25.34
C TRP A 26 -2.96 20.86 -24.08
N ARG A 27 -2.54 21.34 -22.95
CA ARG A 27 -3.31 21.23 -21.72
C ARG A 27 -4.61 22.04 -21.75
N GLU A 28 -4.63 23.09 -22.60
CA GLU A 28 -5.78 23.99 -22.77
C GLU A 28 -6.60 23.64 -24.01
N ASP A 29 -5.97 23.15 -25.08
CA ASP A 29 -6.56 22.97 -26.41
C ASP A 29 -6.93 21.48 -26.74
N GLY A 30 -6.76 20.55 -25.82
CA GLY A 30 -7.18 19.15 -26.02
C GLY A 30 -6.20 18.27 -26.81
N GLY A 31 -5.01 18.75 -27.13
CA GLY A 31 -3.91 17.95 -27.69
C GLY A 31 -3.94 17.75 -29.21
N PRO A 32 -2.91 17.07 -29.75
CA PRO A 32 -2.65 16.98 -31.19
C PRO A 32 -3.40 15.85 -31.91
N GLY A 33 -4.36 15.18 -31.27
CA GLY A 33 -5.09 14.04 -31.82
C GLY A 33 -4.63 12.67 -31.28
N THR A 34 -5.52 11.68 -31.38
CA THR A 34 -5.48 10.42 -30.62
C THR A 34 -4.44 9.40 -31.08
N THR A 35 -3.68 9.65 -32.16
CA THR A 35 -2.65 8.73 -32.69
C THR A 35 -1.28 9.39 -32.70
N SER A 36 -0.99 10.22 -31.72
CA SER A 36 0.22 11.01 -31.66
C SER A 36 1.00 10.79 -30.35
N TYR A 37 2.30 11.06 -30.38
CA TYR A 37 3.11 11.20 -29.17
C TYR A 37 4.01 12.42 -29.28
N SER A 38 4.46 12.92 -28.13
CA SER A 38 5.40 14.03 -28.06
C SER A 38 6.44 13.80 -27.00
N VAL A 39 7.62 14.39 -27.17
CA VAL A 39 8.73 14.28 -26.22
C VAL A 39 9.11 15.66 -25.71
N ASP A 40 8.96 15.86 -24.41
CA ASP A 40 9.60 16.97 -23.71
C ASP A 40 11.02 16.57 -23.33
N ILE A 41 11.98 17.05 -24.10
CA ILE A 41 13.40 16.74 -23.88
C ILE A 41 13.91 17.35 -22.56
N ALA A 42 13.39 18.51 -22.18
CA ALA A 42 13.82 19.21 -20.96
C ALA A 42 13.39 18.46 -19.70
N GLN A 43 12.16 17.96 -19.68
CA GLN A 43 11.61 17.16 -18.56
C GLN A 43 11.82 15.64 -18.74
N LYS A 44 12.40 15.21 -19.87
CA LYS A 44 12.60 13.79 -20.22
C LYS A 44 11.29 12.98 -20.14
N THR A 45 10.19 13.61 -20.59
CA THR A 45 8.83 13.04 -20.51
C THR A 45 8.30 12.74 -21.90
N VAL A 46 7.70 11.58 -22.07
CA VAL A 46 7.00 11.20 -23.29
C VAL A 46 5.48 11.28 -23.04
N TYR A 47 4.80 12.11 -23.82
CA TYR A 47 3.35 12.27 -23.78
C TYR A 47 2.73 11.39 -24.86
N LEU A 48 1.76 10.57 -24.48
CA LEU A 48 1.02 9.69 -25.37
C LEU A 48 -0.42 10.19 -25.47
N PHE A 49 -0.90 10.36 -26.71
CA PHE A 49 -2.26 10.82 -26.98
C PHE A 49 -3.05 9.67 -27.59
N GLY A 50 -4.07 9.24 -26.89
CA GLY A 50 -4.96 8.14 -27.27
C GLY A 50 -6.39 8.45 -26.82
N ASP A 51 -7.33 7.68 -27.34
CA ASP A 51 -8.71 7.67 -26.87
C ASP A 51 -8.84 6.53 -25.86
N PHE A 52 -8.98 6.87 -24.57
CA PHE A 52 -8.99 5.93 -23.47
C PHE A 52 -10.36 5.97 -22.78
N ASP A 53 -11.05 4.83 -22.74
CA ASP A 53 -12.37 4.67 -22.13
C ASP A 53 -12.32 3.57 -21.05
N ASP A 54 -11.53 3.81 -19.99
CA ASP A 54 -11.39 2.94 -18.80
C ASP A 54 -10.99 1.48 -19.14
N GLU A 55 -10.19 1.29 -20.18
CA GLU A 55 -9.66 -0.01 -20.59
C GLU A 55 -8.17 -0.16 -20.34
N ALA A 56 -7.69 -1.41 -20.34
CA ALA A 56 -6.27 -1.73 -20.25
C ALA A 56 -5.56 -1.40 -21.57
N VAL A 57 -4.53 -0.57 -21.50
CA VAL A 57 -3.70 -0.17 -22.64
C VAL A 57 -2.25 -0.53 -22.39
N THR A 58 -1.57 -1.06 -23.38
CA THR A 58 -0.12 -1.28 -23.35
C THR A 58 0.59 -0.25 -24.20
N ALA A 59 1.42 0.58 -23.58
CA ALA A 59 2.31 1.50 -24.28
C ALA A 59 3.69 0.84 -24.46
N THR A 60 4.20 0.88 -25.71
CA THR A 60 5.56 0.44 -26.02
C THR A 60 6.35 1.64 -26.55
N ILE A 61 7.48 1.94 -25.91
CA ILE A 61 8.37 3.05 -26.26
C ILE A 61 9.75 2.48 -26.57
N ASP A 62 10.23 2.73 -27.79
CA ASP A 62 11.58 2.40 -28.23
C ASP A 62 12.44 3.67 -28.21
N TYR A 63 13.53 3.62 -27.46
CA TYR A 63 14.38 4.80 -27.23
C TYR A 63 15.84 4.46 -26.93
N THR A 64 16.71 5.42 -27.15
CA THR A 64 18.13 5.40 -26.80
C THR A 64 18.43 6.43 -25.71
N ILE A 65 19.16 6.01 -24.71
CA ILE A 65 19.78 6.92 -23.73
C ILE A 65 21.23 7.11 -24.14
N VAL A 66 21.54 8.29 -24.65
CA VAL A 66 22.90 8.65 -25.00
C VAL A 66 23.74 8.73 -23.73
N ASP A 67 24.94 8.16 -23.77
CA ASP A 67 25.90 8.13 -22.66
C ASP A 67 25.35 7.52 -21.36
N GLY A 68 24.35 6.63 -21.46
CA GLY A 68 23.69 5.99 -20.30
C GLY A 68 24.60 4.97 -19.58
N VAL A 69 25.62 4.44 -20.26
CA VAL A 69 26.60 3.53 -19.70
C VAL A 69 27.93 4.25 -19.55
N GLN A 70 28.56 4.16 -18.37
CA GLN A 70 29.86 4.79 -18.08
C GLN A 70 30.99 3.77 -18.23
N ARG A 71 32.14 4.19 -18.74
CA ARG A 71 33.35 3.36 -18.86
C ARG A 71 34.44 3.92 -17.98
N TYR A 72 34.80 3.19 -16.93
CA TYR A 72 35.92 3.50 -16.03
C TYR A 72 37.22 2.75 -16.47
N ALA A 73 38.31 2.94 -15.74
CA ALA A 73 39.56 2.27 -16.02
C ALA A 73 39.45 0.74 -15.89
N ASP A 74 38.65 0.26 -14.94
CA ASP A 74 38.49 -1.14 -14.57
C ASP A 74 37.13 -1.70 -14.90
N GLN A 75 36.06 -0.88 -14.92
CA GLN A 75 34.68 -1.34 -15.06
C GLN A 75 33.90 -0.52 -16.09
N GLY A 76 32.92 -1.18 -16.76
CA GLY A 76 31.75 -0.55 -17.31
C GLY A 76 30.64 -0.50 -16.24
N GLU A 77 29.89 0.57 -16.16
CA GLU A 77 28.80 0.73 -15.21
C GLU A 77 27.54 1.18 -15.92
N LEU A 78 26.45 0.44 -15.74
CA LEU A 78 25.09 0.92 -15.94
C LEU A 78 24.51 1.23 -14.57
N TYR A 79 24.16 2.51 -14.32
CA TYR A 79 23.43 2.93 -13.14
C TYR A 79 22.17 3.67 -13.59
N TRP A 80 21.03 3.00 -13.50
CA TRP A 80 19.82 3.45 -14.14
C TRP A 80 18.59 3.32 -13.24
N GLN A 81 17.89 4.44 -13.05
CA GLN A 81 16.59 4.47 -12.39
C GLN A 81 15.50 4.14 -13.42
N PHE A 82 14.99 2.92 -13.39
CA PHE A 82 14.02 2.43 -14.36
C PHE A 82 12.56 2.68 -13.93
N VAL A 83 12.32 2.97 -12.64
CA VAL A 83 11.09 3.59 -12.15
C VAL A 83 11.48 4.83 -11.36
N GLY A 84 11.03 5.98 -11.81
CA GLY A 84 11.39 7.27 -11.19
C GLY A 84 10.53 7.59 -9.98
N ALA A 85 11.12 8.23 -8.95
CA ALA A 85 10.38 8.70 -7.77
C ALA A 85 9.25 9.70 -8.08
N PRO A 86 9.32 10.55 -9.13
CA PRO A 86 8.19 11.42 -9.51
C PRO A 86 6.98 10.70 -10.12
N TRP A 87 7.06 9.37 -10.32
CA TRP A 87 5.94 8.59 -10.83
C TRP A 87 4.79 8.58 -9.81
N ALA A 88 3.63 9.09 -10.21
CA ALA A 88 2.53 9.39 -9.30
C ALA A 88 1.66 8.16 -8.98
N GLU A 89 1.72 7.11 -9.81
CA GLU A 89 0.89 5.91 -9.69
C GLU A 89 1.71 4.72 -9.24
N ASP A 90 1.08 3.78 -8.55
CA ASP A 90 1.70 2.50 -8.20
C ASP A 90 2.00 1.70 -9.47
N SER A 91 3.17 1.07 -9.51
CA SER A 91 3.58 0.20 -10.62
C SER A 91 3.78 -1.22 -10.10
N ASP A 92 2.96 -2.16 -10.53
CA ASP A 92 3.04 -3.56 -10.12
C ASP A 92 3.68 -4.41 -11.22
N ASN A 93 4.29 -5.55 -10.82
CA ASN A 93 4.94 -6.52 -11.71
C ASN A 93 6.02 -5.89 -12.59
N VAL A 94 6.83 -5.00 -12.02
CA VAL A 94 7.88 -4.32 -12.76
C VAL A 94 9.03 -5.27 -13.04
N THR A 95 9.46 -5.35 -14.29
CA THR A 95 10.61 -6.16 -14.73
C THR A 95 11.52 -5.31 -15.58
N LEU A 96 12.83 -5.32 -15.24
CA LEU A 96 13.88 -4.79 -16.09
C LEU A 96 14.79 -5.94 -16.52
N THR A 97 14.97 -6.11 -17.82
CA THR A 97 15.94 -7.07 -18.39
C THR A 97 17.04 -6.30 -19.10
N VAL A 98 18.27 -6.49 -18.64
CA VAL A 98 19.46 -5.86 -19.22
C VAL A 98 20.30 -6.92 -19.92
N ASN A 99 20.38 -6.86 -21.25
CA ASN A 99 21.29 -7.68 -22.02
C ASN A 99 22.66 -7.04 -22.03
N LEU A 100 23.66 -7.76 -21.51
CA LEU A 100 25.01 -7.24 -21.39
C LEU A 100 25.75 -7.24 -22.74
N PRO A 101 26.64 -6.25 -22.98
CA PRO A 101 27.42 -6.15 -24.23
C PRO A 101 28.63 -7.12 -24.23
N VAL A 102 28.36 -8.39 -23.94
CA VAL A 102 29.42 -9.42 -23.91
C VAL A 102 30.06 -9.52 -25.31
N PRO A 103 31.38 -9.38 -25.44
CA PRO A 103 32.02 -9.54 -26.72
C PRO A 103 31.75 -10.93 -27.32
N ALA A 104 31.37 -10.98 -28.60
CA ALA A 104 31.30 -12.25 -29.31
C ALA A 104 32.69 -12.89 -29.24
N GLY A 105 32.83 -13.95 -28.44
CA GLY A 105 34.08 -14.67 -28.34
C GLY A 105 34.48 -15.19 -29.73
N ASP A 106 35.72 -14.98 -30.13
CA ASP A 106 36.32 -15.70 -31.25
C ASP A 106 36.29 -17.20 -30.93
N GLY A 107 35.24 -17.86 -31.33
CA GLY A 107 34.93 -19.28 -31.23
C GLY A 107 35.52 -20.01 -30.02
N ALA A 108 34.70 -20.65 -29.25
CA ALA A 108 35.00 -21.45 -28.05
C ALA A 108 36.05 -22.58 -28.24
N ALA A 109 37.22 -22.28 -28.80
CA ALA A 109 38.23 -23.27 -29.07
C ALA A 109 39.49 -23.18 -28.20
N ASN A 110 39.78 -22.08 -27.52
CA ASN A 110 40.93 -22.01 -26.61
C ASN A 110 40.64 -21.10 -25.40
N GLY A 111 40.40 -21.72 -24.28
CA GLY A 111 40.01 -21.11 -22.98
C GLY A 111 41.06 -20.20 -22.34
N THR A 112 41.36 -19.05 -22.93
CA THR A 112 42.26 -18.04 -22.37
C THR A 112 41.64 -16.62 -22.29
N GLY A 113 40.32 -16.46 -22.42
CA GLY A 113 39.65 -15.18 -22.22
C GLY A 113 38.85 -15.14 -20.93
N ALA A 114 39.54 -15.02 -19.79
CA ALA A 114 38.90 -14.95 -18.47
C ALA A 114 37.88 -13.77 -18.29
N ASN A 115 37.74 -12.89 -19.30
CA ASN A 115 36.89 -11.71 -19.26
C ASN A 115 35.74 -11.72 -20.29
N SER A 116 35.47 -12.85 -20.97
CA SER A 116 34.44 -12.93 -21.99
C SER A 116 33.19 -13.72 -21.58
N ALA A 117 33.17 -14.23 -20.35
CA ALA A 117 32.01 -14.93 -19.79
C ALA A 117 31.36 -14.14 -18.65
N VAL A 118 30.05 -14.21 -18.59
CA VAL A 118 29.28 -13.71 -17.44
C VAL A 118 29.46 -14.68 -16.29
N VAL A 119 30.08 -14.24 -15.20
CA VAL A 119 30.18 -14.95 -13.93
C VAL A 119 29.72 -14.04 -12.83
N ALA A 120 28.64 -14.43 -12.16
CA ALA A 120 28.02 -13.64 -11.13
C ALA A 120 28.96 -13.44 -9.92
N GLY A 121 29.11 -12.20 -9.48
CA GLY A 121 29.99 -11.83 -8.37
C GLY A 121 31.49 -11.71 -8.74
N GLU A 122 31.87 -12.10 -9.95
CA GLU A 122 33.24 -12.00 -10.46
C GLU A 122 33.34 -10.99 -11.60
N THR A 123 32.96 -11.40 -12.82
CA THR A 123 32.96 -10.50 -13.98
C THR A 123 31.79 -9.57 -14.04
N VAL A 124 30.61 -9.99 -13.54
CA VAL A 124 29.41 -9.17 -13.49
C VAL A 124 28.88 -9.09 -12.05
N ARG A 125 28.62 -7.90 -11.63
CA ARG A 125 27.96 -7.61 -10.36
C ARG A 125 26.73 -6.76 -10.61
N ALA A 126 25.63 -7.10 -9.93
CA ALA A 126 24.37 -6.39 -10.09
C ALA A 126 23.69 -6.16 -8.73
N TRP A 127 23.22 -4.95 -8.52
CA TRP A 127 22.50 -4.54 -7.33
C TRP A 127 21.23 -3.79 -7.73
N GLY A 128 20.20 -3.90 -6.91
CA GLY A 128 18.96 -3.16 -7.04
C GLY A 128 18.70 -2.29 -5.83
N HIS A 129 18.23 -1.06 -6.05
CA HIS A 129 17.85 -0.14 -5.00
C HIS A 129 16.38 0.21 -5.16
N GLY A 130 15.64 0.30 -4.04
CA GLY A 130 14.22 0.56 -4.01
C GLY A 130 13.46 -0.37 -3.07
N PRO A 131 12.33 -0.97 -3.49
CA PRO A 131 11.56 -1.90 -2.67
C PRO A 131 12.39 -3.09 -2.20
N LEU A 132 12.27 -3.43 -0.90
CA LEU A 132 13.10 -4.45 -0.25
C LEU A 132 12.74 -5.90 -0.61
N ASP A 133 11.60 -6.09 -1.27
CA ASP A 133 11.10 -7.38 -1.78
C ASP A 133 11.47 -7.62 -3.25
N ALA A 134 12.22 -6.69 -3.86
CA ALA A 134 12.78 -6.86 -5.20
C ALA A 134 13.85 -7.95 -5.24
N ASN A 135 14.00 -8.59 -6.40
CA ASN A 135 15.00 -9.59 -6.65
C ASN A 135 15.83 -9.27 -7.90
N VAL A 136 17.12 -9.63 -7.88
CA VAL A 136 18.04 -9.48 -9.01
C VAL A 136 18.65 -10.84 -9.31
N THR A 137 18.62 -11.25 -10.57
CA THR A 137 19.24 -12.49 -11.06
C THR A 137 20.17 -12.20 -12.22
N ILE A 138 21.31 -12.86 -12.24
CA ILE A 138 22.28 -12.84 -13.35
C ILE A 138 22.20 -14.21 -14.03
N ASP A 139 21.80 -14.25 -15.29
CA ASP A 139 21.78 -15.47 -16.08
C ASP A 139 23.15 -15.62 -16.79
N GLU A 140 24.00 -16.48 -16.25
CA GLU A 140 25.34 -16.73 -16.76
C GLU A 140 25.33 -17.45 -18.13
N ALA A 141 24.25 -18.16 -18.45
CA ALA A 141 24.14 -18.92 -19.69
C ALA A 141 23.70 -18.06 -20.88
N ASN A 142 22.76 -17.11 -20.63
CA ASN A 142 22.15 -16.28 -21.68
C ASN A 142 22.52 -14.80 -21.56
N ASN A 143 23.31 -14.43 -20.55
CA ASN A 143 23.88 -13.10 -20.30
C ASN A 143 22.95 -11.99 -19.82
N PRO A 144 21.62 -12.13 -19.68
CA PRO A 144 20.82 -11.06 -19.13
C PRO A 144 20.96 -10.93 -17.60
N VAL A 145 20.85 -9.69 -17.13
CA VAL A 145 20.57 -9.38 -15.73
C VAL A 145 19.11 -8.99 -15.63
N VAL A 146 18.35 -9.67 -14.79
CA VAL A 146 16.91 -9.47 -14.65
C VAL A 146 16.60 -8.98 -13.24
N TYR A 147 15.91 -7.84 -13.19
CA TYR A 147 15.33 -7.26 -11.97
C TYR A 147 13.83 -7.51 -11.98
N THR A 148 13.31 -8.04 -10.89
CA THR A 148 11.87 -8.23 -10.69
C THR A 148 11.45 -7.51 -9.41
N VAL A 149 10.51 -6.58 -9.53
CA VAL A 149 10.01 -5.80 -8.42
C VAL A 149 8.49 -6.01 -8.34
N PRO A 150 7.97 -6.66 -7.30
CA PRO A 150 6.55 -6.95 -7.19
C PRO A 150 5.68 -5.69 -7.26
N SER A 151 6.09 -4.62 -6.57
CA SER A 151 5.40 -3.34 -6.58
C SER A 151 6.34 -2.19 -6.24
N VAL A 152 6.25 -1.10 -6.99
CA VAL A 152 6.86 0.19 -6.67
C VAL A 152 5.73 1.16 -6.38
N LYS A 153 5.63 1.63 -5.14
CA LYS A 153 4.56 2.54 -4.72
C LYS A 153 4.81 3.95 -5.20
N SER A 154 3.73 4.72 -5.38
CA SER A 154 3.81 6.15 -5.70
C SER A 154 4.83 6.86 -4.81
N GLY A 155 5.71 7.64 -5.43
CA GLY A 155 6.80 8.34 -4.74
C GLY A 155 8.02 7.47 -4.39
N GLN A 156 8.00 6.16 -4.65
CA GLN A 156 9.17 5.29 -4.58
C GLN A 156 9.88 5.23 -5.92
N PHE A 157 11.09 4.69 -5.92
CA PHE A 157 11.88 4.47 -7.13
C PHE A 157 12.38 3.02 -7.19
N ALA A 158 12.81 2.58 -8.37
CA ALA A 158 13.58 1.37 -8.56
C ALA A 158 14.78 1.64 -9.47
N GLU A 159 15.96 1.30 -8.98
CA GLU A 159 17.24 1.51 -9.67
C GLU A 159 18.00 0.20 -9.86
N ALA A 160 18.68 0.12 -10.97
CA ALA A 160 19.61 -0.97 -11.31
C ALA A 160 21.02 -0.42 -11.36
N ARG A 161 21.95 -1.10 -10.70
CA ARG A 161 23.38 -0.88 -10.85
C ARG A 161 24.02 -2.16 -11.28
N ILE A 162 24.74 -2.12 -12.41
CA ILE A 162 25.45 -3.27 -12.98
C ILE A 162 26.87 -2.86 -13.29
N LEU A 163 27.84 -3.64 -12.78
CA LEU A 163 29.26 -3.54 -13.15
C LEU A 163 29.65 -4.74 -14.00
N PHE A 164 30.39 -4.46 -15.03
CA PHE A 164 30.95 -5.46 -15.93
C PHE A 164 32.32 -5.00 -16.46
N PRO A 165 33.15 -5.86 -17.09
CA PRO A 165 34.49 -5.46 -17.52
C PRO A 165 34.49 -4.27 -18.49
N ALA A 166 35.36 -3.27 -18.26
CA ALA A 166 35.48 -2.10 -19.12
C ALA A 166 35.82 -2.47 -20.57
N SER A 167 36.46 -3.63 -20.79
CA SER A 167 36.82 -4.18 -22.10
C SER A 167 35.63 -4.51 -22.99
N TRP A 168 34.43 -4.72 -22.39
CA TRP A 168 33.18 -4.96 -23.14
C TRP A 168 32.66 -3.70 -23.84
N LEU A 169 33.08 -2.52 -23.38
CA LEU A 169 32.77 -1.23 -23.98
C LEU A 169 33.86 -0.74 -24.93
N SER A 170 34.35 -1.59 -25.81
CA SER A 170 35.42 -1.29 -26.75
C SER A 170 35.11 -0.13 -27.70
N ALA A 171 33.83 0.13 -27.97
CA ALA A 171 33.36 1.24 -28.78
C ALA A 171 33.51 2.62 -28.09
N VAL A 172 33.50 2.66 -26.75
CA VAL A 172 33.65 3.90 -25.98
C VAL A 172 35.14 4.29 -25.92
N LYS A 173 35.47 5.43 -26.50
CA LYS A 173 36.86 5.95 -26.52
C LYS A 173 37.13 6.72 -25.23
N GLY A 174 38.42 6.78 -24.84
CA GLY A 174 38.83 7.49 -23.63
C GLY A 174 38.59 9.01 -23.66
N THR A 175 38.21 9.55 -24.81
CA THR A 175 37.85 10.97 -25.02
C THR A 175 36.33 11.21 -24.97
N ASP A 176 35.51 10.17 -24.91
CA ASP A 176 34.03 10.30 -24.89
C ASP A 176 33.59 10.82 -23.54
N VAL A 177 32.44 11.46 -23.51
CA VAL A 177 31.88 12.14 -22.31
C VAL A 177 31.62 11.14 -21.17
N ASN A 178 31.28 9.90 -21.53
CA ASN A 178 31.00 8.80 -20.62
C ASN A 178 32.24 7.92 -20.32
N ALA A 179 33.45 8.39 -20.65
CA ALA A 179 34.70 7.69 -20.36
C ALA A 179 35.48 8.35 -19.21
N HIS A 180 35.87 7.52 -18.25
CA HIS A 180 36.64 7.90 -17.05
C HIS A 180 37.92 7.07 -16.94
N PRO A 181 38.87 7.20 -17.87
CA PRO A 181 40.03 6.29 -18.01
C PRO A 181 40.99 6.34 -16.83
N ASN A 182 40.94 7.36 -16.01
CA ASN A 182 41.85 7.53 -14.86
C ASN A 182 41.15 7.20 -13.51
N GLU A 183 39.89 6.74 -13.53
CA GLU A 183 39.11 6.46 -12.33
C GLU A 183 38.88 4.96 -12.18
N GLN A 184 39.11 4.44 -10.97
CA GLN A 184 38.78 3.06 -10.59
C GLN A 184 37.38 3.06 -9.99
N ARG A 185 36.54 2.10 -10.40
CA ARG A 185 35.12 2.10 -9.97
C ARG A 185 34.76 0.94 -9.05
N LEU A 186 35.39 -0.20 -9.19
CA LEU A 186 35.02 -1.43 -8.50
C LEU A 186 35.02 -1.27 -6.96
N GLU A 187 36.12 -0.82 -6.38
CA GLU A 187 36.22 -0.71 -4.90
C GLU A 187 35.27 0.32 -4.35
N GLN A 188 35.09 1.44 -5.04
CA GLN A 188 34.12 2.47 -4.63
C GLN A 188 32.69 1.92 -4.67
N ALA A 189 32.34 1.23 -5.76
CA ALA A 189 31.02 0.63 -5.89
C ALA A 189 30.75 -0.41 -4.80
N LEU A 190 31.69 -1.31 -4.53
CA LEU A 190 31.53 -2.30 -3.47
C LEU A 190 31.37 -1.66 -2.09
N THR A 191 32.12 -0.58 -1.82
CA THR A 191 31.98 0.16 -0.54
C THR A 191 30.62 0.83 -0.42
N ASP A 192 30.12 1.45 -1.49
CA ASP A 192 28.81 2.09 -1.52
C ASP A 192 27.70 1.06 -1.32
N GLU A 193 27.76 -0.06 -2.04
CA GLU A 193 26.78 -1.13 -1.95
C GLU A 193 26.75 -1.78 -0.56
N GLN A 194 27.92 -2.01 0.04
CA GLN A 194 27.98 -2.53 1.40
C GLN A 194 27.31 -1.57 2.39
N ARG A 195 27.60 -0.28 2.29
CA ARG A 195 26.97 0.73 3.14
C ARG A 195 25.44 0.76 2.98
N TRP A 196 24.93 0.68 1.75
CA TRP A 196 23.51 0.65 1.49
C TRP A 196 22.86 -0.65 1.96
N ALA A 197 23.53 -1.79 1.77
CA ALA A 197 23.06 -3.06 2.31
C ALA A 197 22.96 -3.04 3.84
N ASP A 198 23.96 -2.46 4.53
CA ASP A 198 23.95 -2.31 5.99
C ASP A 198 22.79 -1.40 6.45
N GLN A 199 22.53 -0.30 5.75
CA GLN A 199 21.39 0.58 6.02
C GLN A 199 20.04 -0.13 5.78
N ALA A 200 19.91 -0.88 4.68
CA ALA A 200 18.72 -1.65 4.37
C ALA A 200 18.45 -2.74 5.44
N ASN A 201 19.52 -3.45 5.85
CA ASN A 201 19.42 -4.46 6.90
C ASN A 201 19.07 -3.85 8.27
N ALA A 202 19.64 -2.68 8.61
CA ALA A 202 19.26 -1.94 9.82
C ALA A 202 17.79 -1.52 9.79
N SER A 203 17.28 -1.06 8.63
CA SER A 203 15.88 -0.71 8.45
C SER A 203 14.94 -1.92 8.61
N ARG A 204 15.29 -3.07 8.00
CA ARG A 204 14.54 -4.34 8.17
C ARG A 204 14.51 -4.78 9.63
N MET A 205 15.67 -4.72 10.31
CA MET A 205 15.75 -5.05 11.74
C MET A 205 14.89 -4.10 12.58
N GLY A 206 14.91 -2.81 12.29
CA GLY A 206 14.07 -1.81 12.95
C GLY A 206 12.59 -2.11 12.81
N GLN A 207 12.13 -2.50 11.61
CA GLN A 207 10.74 -2.89 11.36
C GLN A 207 10.34 -4.14 12.16
N LEU A 208 11.19 -5.17 12.21
CA LEU A 208 10.95 -6.38 12.99
C LEU A 208 10.87 -6.09 14.49
N ILE A 209 11.77 -5.25 15.00
CA ILE A 209 11.76 -4.82 16.41
C ILE A 209 10.46 -4.07 16.71
N THR A 210 10.05 -3.12 15.85
CA THR A 210 8.82 -2.36 16.03
C THR A 210 7.60 -3.28 16.07
N LEU A 211 7.52 -4.25 15.16
CA LEU A 211 6.45 -5.25 15.14
C LEU A 211 6.44 -6.09 16.44
N GLY A 212 7.61 -6.57 16.87
CA GLY A 212 7.77 -7.35 18.10
C GLY A 212 7.35 -6.57 19.34
N VAL A 213 7.77 -5.31 19.46
CA VAL A 213 7.39 -4.42 20.57
C VAL A 213 5.88 -4.14 20.56
N SER A 214 5.29 -3.87 19.41
CA SER A 214 3.84 -3.64 19.28
C SER A 214 3.03 -4.85 19.70
N LEU A 215 3.45 -6.05 19.26
CA LEU A 215 2.83 -7.31 19.68
C LEU A 215 2.92 -7.52 21.21
N LEU A 216 4.10 -7.27 21.79
CA LEU A 216 4.32 -7.38 23.24
C LEU A 216 3.41 -6.44 24.02
N ILE A 217 3.31 -5.16 23.61
CA ILE A 217 2.41 -4.19 24.22
C ILE A 217 0.95 -4.67 24.13
N GLY A 218 0.52 -5.19 22.98
CA GLY A 218 -0.81 -5.76 22.79
C GLY A 218 -1.11 -6.90 23.75
N VAL A 219 -0.18 -7.85 23.89
CA VAL A 219 -0.31 -8.99 24.82
C VAL A 219 -0.37 -8.50 26.27
N LEU A 220 0.49 -7.55 26.67
CA LEU A 220 0.48 -6.98 28.01
C LEU A 220 -0.83 -6.24 28.31
N ALA A 221 -1.38 -5.51 27.34
CA ALA A 221 -2.68 -4.85 27.49
C ALA A 221 -3.83 -5.87 27.68
N LEU A 222 -3.82 -6.97 26.94
CA LEU A 222 -4.80 -8.05 27.10
C LEU A 222 -4.68 -8.72 28.49
N ILE A 223 -3.46 -9.00 28.94
CA ILE A 223 -3.21 -9.58 30.29
C ILE A 223 -3.70 -8.61 31.36
N TRP A 224 -3.37 -7.32 31.23
CA TRP A 224 -3.81 -6.29 32.18
C TRP A 224 -5.34 -6.14 32.17
N GLY A 225 -5.98 -6.13 30.99
CA GLY A 225 -7.43 -6.09 30.86
C GLY A 225 -8.10 -7.31 31.49
N PHE A 226 -7.56 -8.52 31.26
CA PHE A 226 -8.06 -9.75 31.88
C PHE A 226 -7.92 -9.71 33.42
N TRP A 227 -6.78 -9.23 33.90
CA TRP A 227 -6.52 -9.12 35.34
C TRP A 227 -7.46 -8.12 36.03
N THR A 228 -7.65 -6.93 35.41
CA THR A 228 -8.58 -5.91 35.91
C THR A 228 -10.02 -6.39 35.87
N PHE A 229 -10.44 -7.06 34.78
CA PHE A 229 -11.75 -7.68 34.70
C PHE A 229 -11.95 -8.73 35.79
N ARG A 230 -10.95 -9.60 36.01
CA ARG A 230 -11.03 -10.62 37.05
C ARG A 230 -11.13 -10.03 38.45
N LYS A 231 -10.49 -8.88 38.69
CA LYS A 231 -10.46 -8.22 40.02
C LYS A 231 -11.67 -7.34 40.28
N TYR A 232 -12.15 -6.61 39.25
CA TYR A 232 -13.17 -5.58 39.43
C TYR A 232 -14.43 -5.80 38.59
N GLY A 233 -14.37 -6.57 37.51
CA GLY A 233 -15.47 -6.75 36.56
C GLY A 233 -16.42 -7.90 36.89
N LYS A 234 -16.25 -8.60 38.01
CA LYS A 234 -17.20 -9.63 38.42
C LYS A 234 -18.47 -9.01 38.95
N GLU A 235 -19.59 -9.41 38.39
CA GLU A 235 -20.92 -9.03 38.90
C GLU A 235 -21.06 -9.43 40.37
N LEU A 236 -21.65 -8.55 41.14
CA LEU A 236 -22.01 -8.85 42.51
C LEU A 236 -23.05 -9.97 42.50
N LYS A 237 -22.81 -11.02 43.29
CA LYS A 237 -23.83 -12.09 43.45
C LYS A 237 -25.03 -11.48 44.15
N PRO A 238 -26.26 -11.73 43.61
CA PRO A 238 -27.46 -11.26 44.28
C PRO A 238 -27.55 -11.89 45.68
N THR A 239 -28.01 -11.10 46.63
CA THR A 239 -28.20 -11.55 48.01
C THR A 239 -29.44 -12.42 48.20
N PHE A 240 -30.23 -12.58 47.14
CA PHE A 240 -31.47 -13.37 47.12
C PHE A 240 -31.53 -14.26 45.88
N THR A 241 -32.26 -15.37 45.99
CA THR A 241 -32.43 -16.36 44.91
C THR A 241 -33.89 -16.47 44.45
N ASP A 242 -34.79 -15.69 45.02
CA ASP A 242 -36.21 -15.71 44.66
C ASP A 242 -36.45 -15.17 43.25
N LYS A 243 -37.41 -15.81 42.57
CA LYS A 243 -37.78 -15.41 41.19
C LYS A 243 -38.38 -14.02 41.10
N TYR A 244 -39.00 -13.56 42.18
CA TYR A 244 -39.66 -12.24 42.27
C TYR A 244 -39.13 -11.46 43.46
N TRP A 245 -38.83 -10.21 43.25
CA TRP A 245 -38.54 -9.27 44.30
C TRP A 245 -39.84 -8.73 44.89
N ARG A 246 -40.04 -8.86 46.19
CA ARG A 246 -41.30 -8.46 46.88
C ARG A 246 -41.16 -7.15 47.64
N ASP A 247 -39.96 -6.72 47.89
CA ASP A 247 -39.68 -5.47 48.62
C ASP A 247 -39.07 -4.43 47.66
N GLU A 248 -39.05 -3.17 48.12
CA GLU A 248 -38.35 -2.11 47.36
C GLU A 248 -36.87 -2.47 47.27
N PRO A 249 -36.25 -2.59 46.05
CA PRO A 249 -34.86 -2.93 45.87
C PRO A 249 -33.91 -1.99 46.62
N VAL A 250 -34.29 -0.70 46.70
CA VAL A 250 -33.58 0.29 47.48
C VAL A 250 -34.67 1.06 48.29
N PRO A 251 -34.73 0.90 49.63
CA PRO A 251 -35.74 1.55 50.42
C PRO A 251 -35.76 3.06 50.25
N GLY A 252 -36.94 3.60 49.99
CA GLY A 252 -37.16 5.05 49.86
C GLY A 252 -36.83 5.63 48.46
N VAL A 253 -36.28 4.84 47.55
CA VAL A 253 -36.09 5.30 46.16
C VAL A 253 -37.34 5.03 45.34
N HIS A 254 -37.75 6.05 44.54
CA HIS A 254 -38.93 5.94 43.71
C HIS A 254 -38.77 4.79 42.67
N PRO A 255 -39.77 3.87 42.50
CA PRO A 255 -39.65 2.72 41.61
C PRO A 255 -39.35 3.07 40.14
N ALA A 256 -39.90 4.19 39.64
CA ALA A 256 -39.60 4.65 38.26
C ALA A 256 -38.10 5.02 38.09
N VAL A 257 -37.45 5.54 39.13
CA VAL A 257 -35.99 5.84 39.09
C VAL A 257 -35.21 4.56 38.99
N ILE A 258 -35.57 3.53 39.74
CA ILE A 258 -34.95 2.22 39.68
C ILE A 258 -35.13 1.59 38.30
N GLY A 259 -36.36 1.68 37.73
CA GLY A 259 -36.67 1.21 36.39
C GLY A 259 -35.81 1.90 35.31
N ARG A 260 -35.65 3.21 35.40
CA ARG A 260 -34.78 3.95 34.48
C ARG A 260 -33.32 3.57 34.63
N LEU A 261 -32.83 3.38 35.84
CA LEU A 261 -31.44 2.92 36.08
C LEU A 261 -31.17 1.56 35.44
N ILE A 262 -32.08 0.59 35.56
CA ILE A 262 -31.96 -0.72 34.97
C ILE A 262 -31.99 -0.66 33.43
N ARG A 263 -32.76 0.27 32.86
CA ARG A 263 -32.90 0.45 31.42
C ARG A 263 -31.95 1.48 30.82
N PHE A 264 -30.90 1.87 31.55
CA PHE A 264 -29.92 2.88 31.10
C PHE A 264 -30.55 4.20 30.67
N ASP A 265 -31.48 4.71 31.47
CA ASP A 265 -32.25 5.97 31.28
C ASP A 265 -33.32 5.94 30.17
N ALA A 266 -33.62 4.75 29.63
CA ALA A 266 -34.71 4.61 28.66
C ALA A 266 -36.11 4.79 29.38
N GLU A 267 -36.97 5.62 28.80
CA GLU A 267 -38.33 5.82 29.28
C GLU A 267 -39.24 4.63 28.94
N SER A 268 -40.21 4.36 29.83
CA SER A 268 -41.20 3.32 29.64
C SER A 268 -42.55 3.78 30.19
N SER A 269 -43.65 3.31 29.60
CA SER A 269 -45.02 3.45 30.15
C SER A 269 -45.09 2.91 31.57
N ASP A 270 -44.26 1.93 31.92
CA ASP A 270 -44.23 1.37 33.27
C ASP A 270 -43.80 2.39 34.34
N ASP A 271 -42.96 3.38 33.95
CA ASP A 271 -42.53 4.46 34.84
C ASP A 271 -43.71 5.32 35.28
N PHE A 272 -44.67 5.57 34.37
CA PHE A 272 -45.88 6.28 34.69
C PHE A 272 -46.79 5.46 35.59
N VAL A 273 -47.01 4.19 35.22
CA VAL A 273 -47.85 3.27 36.03
C VAL A 273 -47.30 3.13 37.45
N THR A 274 -45.98 2.89 37.59
CA THR A 274 -45.36 2.76 38.92
C THR A 274 -45.45 4.05 39.72
N THR A 275 -45.41 5.21 39.07
CA THR A 275 -45.60 6.50 39.73
C THR A 275 -46.99 6.65 40.27
N ILE A 276 -48.04 6.33 39.49
CA ILE A 276 -49.43 6.34 39.94
C ILE A 276 -49.60 5.39 41.12
N MET A 277 -49.12 4.16 41.02
CA MET A 277 -49.22 3.19 42.12
C MET A 277 -48.50 3.63 43.39
N ARG A 278 -47.37 4.32 43.28
CA ARG A 278 -46.69 4.91 44.44
C ARG A 278 -47.48 6.07 45.08
N LEU A 279 -48.13 6.88 44.28
CA LEU A 279 -49.01 7.95 44.81
C LEU A 279 -50.24 7.37 45.53
N VAL A 280 -50.77 6.26 45.05
CA VAL A 280 -51.84 5.52 45.73
C VAL A 280 -51.35 4.96 47.06
N ASP A 281 -50.19 4.33 47.09
CA ASP A 281 -49.55 3.78 48.28
C ASP A 281 -49.30 4.85 49.38
N LEU A 282 -48.91 6.03 48.94
CA LEU A 282 -48.71 7.20 49.79
C LEU A 282 -50.02 7.86 50.23
N GLY A 283 -51.18 7.41 49.71
CA GLY A 283 -52.49 8.00 50.01
C GLY A 283 -52.70 9.37 49.39
N ALA A 284 -51.85 9.77 48.43
CA ALA A 284 -51.98 11.05 47.73
C ALA A 284 -53.10 11.06 46.68
N ILE A 285 -53.42 9.90 46.14
CA ILE A 285 -54.54 9.67 45.21
C ILE A 285 -55.27 8.39 45.61
N HIS A 286 -56.56 8.31 45.26
CA HIS A 286 -57.37 7.11 45.48
C HIS A 286 -57.86 6.56 44.15
N LEU A 287 -57.60 5.27 43.91
CA LEU A 287 -58.15 4.57 42.76
C LEU A 287 -59.53 4.05 43.09
N ASN A 288 -60.51 4.47 42.29
CA ASN A 288 -61.86 4.00 42.40
C ASN A 288 -62.19 3.03 41.27
N LEU A 289 -62.90 1.97 41.59
CA LEU A 289 -63.39 1.05 40.57
C LEU A 289 -64.75 1.54 40.08
N GLY A 290 -64.85 1.81 38.82
CA GLY A 290 -66.11 2.24 38.18
C GLY A 290 -66.42 1.45 36.94
N SER A 291 -67.69 1.37 36.64
CA SER A 291 -68.14 0.70 35.43
C SER A 291 -68.82 1.73 34.52
N TYR A 292 -68.44 1.74 33.27
CA TYR A 292 -69.01 2.61 32.24
C TYR A 292 -69.31 1.85 30.96
N ASP A 293 -70.23 2.32 30.17
CA ASP A 293 -70.60 1.69 28.92
C ASP A 293 -69.79 2.25 27.76
N VAL A 294 -69.08 1.36 27.08
CA VAL A 294 -68.36 1.70 25.85
C VAL A 294 -69.21 1.30 24.64
N ALA A 295 -69.51 2.29 23.78
CA ALA A 295 -70.23 2.02 22.55
C ALA A 295 -69.40 1.20 21.58
N GLY A 296 -69.87 0.00 21.22
CA GLY A 296 -69.27 -0.88 20.24
C GLY A 296 -70.15 -0.99 18.99
N PHE A 297 -69.59 -1.51 17.90
CA PHE A 297 -70.28 -1.68 16.61
C PHE A 297 -71.54 -2.60 16.68
N ARG A 298 -71.69 -3.38 17.74
CA ARG A 298 -72.83 -4.28 17.97
C ARG A 298 -73.57 -4.06 19.30
N GLY A 299 -73.54 -2.84 19.83
CA GLY A 299 -74.15 -2.48 21.11
C GLY A 299 -73.15 -2.01 22.13
N SER A 300 -73.64 -1.51 23.30
CA SER A 300 -72.77 -1.07 24.40
C SER A 300 -72.24 -2.31 25.15
N LYS A 301 -70.96 -2.25 25.53
CA LYS A 301 -70.32 -3.20 26.43
C LYS A 301 -69.93 -2.48 27.71
N GLN A 302 -70.41 -3.00 28.85
CA GLN A 302 -70.01 -2.48 30.15
C GLN A 302 -68.51 -2.88 30.42
N VAL A 303 -67.68 -1.90 30.64
CA VAL A 303 -66.27 -2.07 31.01
C VAL A 303 -66.11 -1.53 32.43
N THR A 304 -65.45 -2.33 33.25
CA THR A 304 -65.09 -1.93 34.62
C THR A 304 -63.61 -1.62 34.62
N ASP A 305 -63.28 -0.43 35.04
CA ASP A 305 -61.92 0.07 35.05
C ASP A 305 -61.68 0.98 36.25
N TYR A 306 -60.40 1.25 36.52
CA TYR A 306 -60.01 2.16 37.57
C TYR A 306 -59.99 3.60 37.06
N TYR A 307 -60.44 4.53 37.91
CA TYR A 307 -60.34 5.98 37.67
C TYR A 307 -59.82 6.69 38.92
N LEU A 308 -59.12 7.81 38.71
CA LEU A 308 -58.53 8.66 39.72
C LEU A 308 -59.56 9.58 40.35
#